data_7a608e2ae8b3514ff53ee92c5633fbcb
#
_entry.id   7a608e2ae8b3514ff53ee92c5633fbcb
#
_cell.length_a   1.000
_cell.length_b   1.000
_cell.length_c   1.000
_cell.angle_alpha   90.00
_cell.angle_beta   90.00
_cell.angle_gamma   90.00
#
_symmetry.space_group_name_H-M   'P 1'
#
loop_
_entity.id
_entity.type
_entity.pdbx_description
1 polymer ?
#
loop_
_entity_poly.entity_id
_entity_poly.type
_entity_poly.pdbx_seq_one_letter_code
_entity_poly.pdbx_strand_id
1 'polypeptide(L)'
;MILVDTSAWVEYLRGTGSRVHRRMRALLESDQRLASTEVVVMEVLAGARDDSHWERLRRLLFGFEFLPIAGLSDYEDAAALYRQCRRAGKTLRSLTDCLIAVVAIRAGAELIHADRDFDTIARLAPLRIAGLGDAK
;
A
#
# COMPACT_ATOMS: atom_id res chain seq x y z
N MET A 1 11.99 3.35 -4.66
CA MET A 1 10.69 2.88 -5.16
C MET A 1 9.69 2.90 -4.02
N ILE A 2 8.47 3.31 -4.31
CA ILE A 2 7.39 3.41 -3.32
C ILE A 2 6.25 2.49 -3.75
N LEU A 3 5.89 1.53 -2.90
CA LEU A 3 4.68 0.74 -3.05
C LEU A 3 3.51 1.57 -2.51
N VAL A 4 2.45 1.67 -3.29
CA VAL A 4 1.27 2.46 -2.94
C VAL A 4 0.20 1.52 -2.38
N ASP A 5 -0.14 1.70 -1.10
CA ASP A 5 -1.21 0.93 -0.48
C ASP A 5 -2.58 1.36 -1.00
N THR A 6 -3.55 0.46 -0.89
CA THR A 6 -4.95 0.74 -1.23
C THR A 6 -5.46 2.00 -0.54
N SER A 7 -5.13 2.20 0.74
CA SER A 7 -5.59 3.38 1.50
C SER A 7 -5.09 4.69 0.90
N ALA A 8 -3.86 4.71 0.38
CA ALA A 8 -3.32 5.89 -0.29
C ALA A 8 -4.04 6.15 -1.62
N TRP A 9 -4.31 5.10 -2.40
CA TRP A 9 -5.08 5.23 -3.63
C TRP A 9 -6.49 5.76 -3.36
N VAL A 10 -7.15 5.28 -2.31
CA VAL A 10 -8.50 5.74 -1.93
C VAL A 10 -8.49 7.23 -1.61
N GLU A 11 -7.51 7.71 -0.83
CA GLU A 11 -7.38 9.14 -0.53
C GLU A 11 -7.21 9.99 -1.79
N TYR A 12 -6.35 9.52 -2.69
CA TYR A 12 -6.10 10.22 -3.95
C TYR A 12 -7.34 10.22 -4.86
N LEU A 13 -7.94 9.04 -5.07
CA LEU A 13 -9.06 8.88 -6.02
C LEU A 13 -10.32 9.58 -5.55
N ARG A 14 -10.54 9.67 -4.24
CA ARG A 14 -11.66 10.41 -3.66
C ARG A 14 -11.42 11.90 -3.55
N GLY A 15 -10.19 12.36 -3.76
CA GLY A 15 -9.86 13.77 -3.68
C GLY A 15 -10.09 14.35 -2.29
N THR A 16 -9.66 13.64 -1.22
CA THR A 16 -9.99 13.99 0.15
C THR A 16 -9.33 15.29 0.64
N GLY A 17 -8.27 15.74 -0.03
CA GLY A 17 -7.49 16.89 0.43
C GLY A 17 -6.55 16.59 1.59
N SER A 18 -6.45 15.33 2.02
CA SER A 18 -5.55 14.89 3.08
C SER A 18 -4.07 15.07 2.67
N ARG A 19 -3.17 14.94 3.65
CA ARG A 19 -1.73 14.96 3.36
C ARG A 19 -1.34 13.84 2.40
N VAL A 20 -1.95 12.67 2.55
CA VAL A 20 -1.69 11.52 1.66
C VAL A 20 -2.18 11.83 0.24
N HIS A 21 -3.38 12.40 0.09
CA HIS A 21 -3.89 12.83 -1.20
C HIS A 21 -2.93 13.79 -1.89
N ARG A 22 -2.49 14.83 -1.19
CA ARG A 22 -1.57 15.82 -1.74
C ARG A 22 -0.22 15.22 -2.09
N ARG A 23 0.29 14.32 -1.24
CA ARG A 23 1.56 13.63 -1.51
C ARG A 23 1.45 12.72 -2.73
N MET A 24 0.34 11.99 -2.85
CA MET A 24 0.08 11.15 -4.02
C MET A 24 0.07 11.98 -5.31
N ARG A 25 -0.60 13.13 -5.29
CA ARG A 25 -0.60 14.03 -6.45
C ARG A 25 0.82 14.44 -6.84
N ALA A 26 1.63 14.83 -5.86
CA ALA A 26 3.01 15.23 -6.12
C ALA A 26 3.85 14.07 -6.67
N LEU A 27 3.68 12.87 -6.12
CA LEU A 27 4.40 11.68 -6.57
C LEU A 27 4.04 11.30 -8.01
N LEU A 28 2.75 11.40 -8.36
CA LEU A 28 2.29 11.08 -9.71
C LEU A 28 2.82 12.05 -10.76
N GLU A 29 3.15 13.27 -10.36
CA GLU A 29 3.74 14.30 -11.23
C GLU A 29 5.27 14.25 -11.23
N SER A 30 5.89 13.40 -10.42
CA SER A 30 7.34 13.30 -10.27
C SER A 30 7.91 12.12 -11.06
N ASP A 31 9.25 12.00 -11.04
CA ASP A 31 9.96 10.85 -11.60
C ASP A 31 10.10 9.69 -10.60
N GLN A 32 9.49 9.80 -9.42
CA GLN A 32 9.56 8.76 -8.40
C GLN A 32 8.94 7.47 -8.92
N ARG A 33 9.66 6.36 -8.78
CA ARG A 33 9.15 5.04 -9.15
C ARG A 33 8.08 4.60 -8.16
N LEU A 34 6.87 4.41 -8.67
CA LEU A 34 5.73 3.91 -7.91
C LEU A 34 5.43 2.48 -8.34
N ALA A 35 4.90 1.69 -7.42
CA ALA A 35 4.61 0.30 -7.69
C ALA A 35 3.27 -0.11 -7.10
N SER A 36 2.72 -1.19 -7.63
CA SER A 36 1.53 -1.87 -7.14
C SER A 36 1.83 -3.35 -6.88
N THR A 37 0.89 -4.06 -6.31
CA THR A 37 0.96 -5.51 -6.08
C THR A 37 -0.45 -6.09 -6.19
N GLU A 38 -0.56 -7.42 -6.29
CA GLU A 38 -1.85 -8.08 -6.54
C GLU A 38 -2.96 -7.68 -5.57
N VAL A 39 -2.67 -7.64 -4.27
CA VAL A 39 -3.68 -7.31 -3.26
C VAL A 39 -4.22 -5.89 -3.48
N VAL A 40 -3.35 -4.95 -3.75
CA VAL A 40 -3.75 -3.55 -3.99
C VAL A 40 -4.60 -3.44 -5.25
N VAL A 41 -4.18 -4.10 -6.33
CA VAL A 41 -4.98 -4.14 -7.58
C VAL A 41 -6.37 -4.69 -7.31
N MET A 42 -6.45 -5.81 -6.61
CA MET A 42 -7.72 -6.43 -6.26
C MET A 42 -8.63 -5.48 -5.47
N GLU A 43 -8.09 -4.87 -4.42
CA GLU A 43 -8.86 -4.01 -3.53
C GLU A 43 -9.33 -2.73 -4.22
N VAL A 44 -8.47 -2.11 -5.01
CA VAL A 44 -8.83 -0.89 -5.75
C VAL A 44 -9.89 -1.19 -6.81
N LEU A 45 -9.70 -2.26 -7.58
CA LEU A 45 -10.67 -2.65 -8.62
C LEU A 45 -12.02 -3.05 -8.03
N ALA A 46 -12.02 -3.68 -6.85
CA ALA A 46 -13.28 -4.05 -6.17
C ALA A 46 -14.16 -2.83 -5.85
N GLY A 47 -13.57 -1.63 -5.79
CA GLY A 47 -14.30 -0.39 -5.57
C GLY A 47 -14.86 0.26 -6.84
N ALA A 48 -14.70 -0.36 -8.01
CA ALA A 48 -15.20 0.20 -9.26
C ALA A 48 -16.74 0.28 -9.26
N ARG A 49 -17.29 1.42 -9.70
CA ARG A 49 -18.74 1.67 -9.70
C ARG A 49 -19.45 1.09 -10.90
N ASP A 50 -18.73 0.95 -12.02
CA ASP A 50 -19.22 0.45 -13.29
C ASP A 50 -18.06 -0.01 -14.17
N ASP A 51 -18.35 -0.56 -15.34
CA ASP A 51 -17.32 -1.09 -16.23
C ASP A 51 -16.36 -0.02 -16.76
N SER A 52 -16.85 1.18 -17.00
CA SER A 52 -16.02 2.31 -17.45
C SER A 52 -15.05 2.74 -16.35
N HIS A 53 -15.50 2.80 -15.11
CA HIS A 53 -14.68 3.11 -13.95
C HIS A 53 -13.63 2.02 -13.72
N TRP A 54 -14.03 0.75 -13.83
CA TRP A 54 -13.13 -0.40 -13.77
C TRP A 54 -11.98 -0.24 -14.77
N GLU A 55 -12.25 0.06 -16.03
CA GLU A 55 -11.23 0.21 -17.06
C GLU A 55 -10.28 1.38 -16.77
N ARG A 56 -10.80 2.49 -16.23
CA ARG A 56 -9.94 3.62 -15.84
C ARG A 56 -9.02 3.27 -14.69
N LEU A 57 -9.53 2.58 -13.67
CA LEU A 57 -8.72 2.13 -12.52
C LEU A 57 -7.65 1.14 -12.98
N ARG A 58 -8.03 0.20 -13.83
CA ARG A 58 -7.11 -0.81 -14.34
C ARG A 58 -5.96 -0.17 -15.13
N ARG A 59 -6.26 0.77 -16.00
CA ARG A 59 -5.23 1.51 -16.75
C ARG A 59 -4.31 2.30 -15.83
N LEU A 60 -4.86 2.93 -14.82
CA LEU A 60 -4.08 3.66 -13.84
C LEU A 60 -3.07 2.75 -13.15
N LEU A 61 -3.55 1.66 -12.57
CA LEU A 61 -2.71 0.75 -11.78
C LEU A 61 -1.66 0.05 -12.62
N PHE A 62 -1.98 -0.35 -13.85
CA PHE A 62 -1.07 -1.06 -14.74
C PHE A 62 -0.05 -0.13 -15.40
N GLY A 63 -0.17 1.17 -15.20
CA GLY A 63 0.83 2.14 -15.67
C GLY A 63 2.08 2.22 -14.81
N PHE A 64 2.11 1.53 -13.67
CA PHE A 64 3.22 1.56 -12.73
C PHE A 64 3.95 0.23 -12.68
N GLU A 65 5.08 0.21 -11.98
CA GLU A 65 5.82 -1.04 -11.75
C GLU A 65 4.97 -1.99 -10.92
N PHE A 66 5.23 -3.28 -11.06
CA PHE A 66 4.51 -4.30 -10.34
C PHE A 66 5.47 -5.10 -9.47
N LEU A 67 5.13 -5.26 -8.19
CA LEU A 67 5.87 -6.07 -7.23
C LEU A 67 5.04 -7.32 -6.94
N PRO A 68 5.34 -8.44 -7.59
CA PRO A 68 4.52 -9.63 -7.41
C PRO A 68 4.70 -10.24 -6.02
N ILE A 69 3.63 -10.83 -5.52
CA ILE A 69 3.68 -11.70 -4.34
C ILE A 69 4.52 -12.92 -4.70
N ALA A 70 5.48 -13.29 -3.83
CA ALA A 70 6.40 -14.40 -4.07
C ALA A 70 5.85 -15.74 -3.57
N GLY A 71 4.59 -16.03 -3.91
CA GLY A 71 3.97 -17.31 -3.59
C GLY A 71 3.75 -17.52 -2.10
N LEU A 72 3.73 -18.79 -1.69
CA LEU A 72 3.38 -19.18 -0.33
C LEU A 72 4.30 -18.58 0.73
N SER A 73 5.58 -18.35 0.41
CA SER A 73 6.52 -17.80 1.39
C SER A 73 6.10 -16.39 1.87
N ASP A 74 5.59 -15.55 0.98
CA ASP A 74 5.11 -14.23 1.38
C ASP A 74 3.86 -14.35 2.27
N TYR A 75 2.97 -15.30 1.99
CA TYR A 75 1.78 -15.54 2.83
C TYR A 75 2.18 -16.05 4.22
N GLU A 76 3.16 -16.95 4.29
CA GLU A 76 3.67 -17.43 5.58
C GLU A 76 4.31 -16.30 6.37
N ASP A 77 5.11 -15.45 5.73
CA ASP A 77 5.73 -14.30 6.38
C ASP A 77 4.68 -13.30 6.86
N ALA A 78 3.62 -13.09 6.09
CA ALA A 78 2.51 -12.22 6.49
C ALA A 78 1.79 -12.78 7.73
N ALA A 79 1.54 -14.09 7.77
CA ALA A 79 0.94 -14.72 8.92
C ALA A 79 1.84 -14.61 10.16
N ALA A 80 3.15 -14.79 10.00
CA ALA A 80 4.10 -14.65 11.09
C ALA A 80 4.15 -13.21 11.62
N LEU A 81 4.11 -12.22 10.72
CA LEU A 81 4.07 -10.81 11.07
C LEU A 81 2.79 -10.46 11.85
N TYR A 82 1.65 -10.95 11.39
CA TYR A 82 0.38 -10.76 12.10
C TYR A 82 0.45 -11.30 13.52
N ARG A 83 0.98 -12.51 13.71
CA ARG A 83 1.15 -13.11 15.02
C ARG A 83 2.13 -12.33 15.91
N GLN A 84 3.19 -11.80 15.32
CA GLN A 84 4.17 -10.97 16.04
C GLN A 84 3.50 -9.70 16.59
N CYS A 85 2.67 -9.03 15.78
CA CYS A 85 1.91 -7.86 16.21
C CYS A 85 0.96 -8.22 17.35
N ARG A 86 0.22 -9.33 17.21
CA ARG A 86 -0.72 -9.79 18.24
C ARG A 86 -0.01 -10.09 19.56
N ARG A 87 1.16 -10.73 19.52
CA ARG A 87 1.97 -11.01 20.73
C ARG A 87 2.47 -9.74 21.39
N ALA A 88 2.67 -8.69 20.62
CA ALA A 88 3.04 -7.37 21.13
C ALA A 88 1.83 -6.56 21.64
N GLY A 89 0.65 -7.18 21.70
CA GLY A 89 -0.57 -6.53 22.15
C GLY A 89 -1.26 -5.66 21.10
N LYS A 90 -0.89 -5.82 19.82
CA LYS A 90 -1.41 -5.01 18.72
C LYS A 90 -2.16 -5.91 17.74
N THR A 91 -3.50 -5.90 17.81
CA THR A 91 -4.33 -6.63 16.85
C THR A 91 -4.57 -5.75 15.63
N LEU A 92 -4.05 -6.19 14.49
CA LEU A 92 -4.27 -5.51 13.22
C LEU A 92 -5.66 -5.87 12.67
N ARG A 93 -6.26 -4.94 11.92
CA ARG A 93 -7.59 -5.15 11.36
C ARG A 93 -7.61 -6.09 10.17
N SER A 94 -6.47 -6.24 9.47
CA SER A 94 -6.44 -6.99 8.22
C SER A 94 -5.13 -7.74 8.03
N LEU A 95 -5.26 -9.03 7.67
CA LEU A 95 -4.12 -9.85 7.25
C LEU A 95 -3.53 -9.36 5.92
N THR A 96 -4.34 -8.75 5.06
CA THR A 96 -3.85 -8.25 3.77
C THR A 96 -2.84 -7.12 3.94
N ASP A 97 -2.96 -6.31 5.00
CA ASP A 97 -1.96 -5.28 5.31
C ASP A 97 -0.60 -5.91 5.61
N CYS A 98 -0.57 -7.04 6.32
CA CYS A 98 0.67 -7.77 6.57
C CYS A 98 1.28 -8.29 5.28
N LEU A 99 0.46 -8.76 4.35
CA LEU A 99 0.94 -9.25 3.06
C LEU A 99 1.54 -8.11 2.21
N ILE A 100 0.88 -6.96 2.17
CA ILE A 100 1.41 -5.77 1.50
C ILE A 100 2.74 -5.33 2.13
N ALA A 101 2.82 -5.32 3.46
CA ALA A 101 4.04 -4.98 4.18
C ALA A 101 5.19 -5.93 3.83
N VAL A 102 4.92 -7.24 3.78
CA VAL A 102 5.92 -8.25 3.43
C VAL A 102 6.46 -8.02 2.01
N VAL A 103 5.59 -7.72 1.06
CA VAL A 103 6.02 -7.43 -0.31
C VAL A 103 6.94 -6.20 -0.35
N ALA A 104 6.57 -5.14 0.35
CA ALA A 104 7.39 -3.92 0.42
C ALA A 104 8.76 -4.21 1.04
N ILE A 105 8.79 -4.93 2.17
CA ILE A 105 10.03 -5.28 2.87
C ILE A 105 10.94 -6.10 1.96
N ARG A 106 10.41 -7.15 1.34
CA ARG A 106 11.18 -8.04 0.48
C ARG A 106 11.76 -7.30 -0.72
N ALA A 107 10.98 -6.40 -1.31
CA ALA A 107 11.40 -5.63 -2.48
C ALA A 107 12.29 -4.42 -2.14
N GLY A 108 12.49 -4.13 -0.86
CA GLY A 108 13.23 -2.94 -0.44
C GLY A 108 12.53 -1.64 -0.78
N ALA A 109 11.21 -1.65 -0.92
CA ALA A 109 10.41 -0.48 -1.25
C ALA A 109 9.91 0.21 0.01
N GLU A 110 9.75 1.53 -0.07
CA GLU A 110 8.98 2.26 0.93
C GLU A 110 7.49 2.05 0.68
N LEU A 111 6.67 2.28 1.68
CA LEU A 111 5.21 2.18 1.57
C LEU A 111 4.56 3.53 1.86
N ILE A 112 3.70 4.01 0.94
CA ILE A 112 2.82 5.14 1.23
C ILE A 112 1.43 4.61 1.56
N HIS A 113 0.84 5.11 2.65
CA HIS A 113 -0.43 4.64 3.16
C HIS A 113 -1.20 5.74 3.91
N ALA A 114 -2.47 5.48 4.17
CA ALA A 114 -3.34 6.29 5.02
C ALA A 114 -4.02 5.41 6.10
N ASP A 115 -3.33 4.37 6.56
CA ASP A 115 -3.83 3.43 7.57
C ASP A 115 -2.78 3.24 8.66
N ARG A 116 -3.09 3.68 9.89
CA ARG A 116 -2.17 3.62 11.04
C ARG A 116 -1.68 2.21 11.39
N ASP A 117 -2.35 1.17 10.92
CA ASP A 117 -1.88 -0.21 11.17
C ASP A 117 -0.50 -0.43 10.55
N PHE A 118 -0.17 0.24 9.45
CA PHE A 118 1.19 0.16 8.88
C PHE A 118 2.23 0.83 9.77
N ASP A 119 1.88 1.88 10.50
CA ASP A 119 2.80 2.48 11.47
C ASP A 119 3.10 1.51 12.61
N THR A 120 2.10 0.75 13.04
CA THR A 120 2.28 -0.33 14.02
C THR A 120 3.22 -1.41 13.48
N ILE A 121 3.01 -1.85 12.25
CA ILE A 121 3.88 -2.84 11.60
C ILE A 121 5.31 -2.32 11.51
N ALA A 122 5.50 -1.05 11.15
CA ALA A 122 6.82 -0.45 11.00
C ALA A 122 7.61 -0.38 12.31
N ARG A 123 6.94 -0.42 13.46
CA ARG A 123 7.61 -0.50 14.78
C ARG A 123 8.13 -1.88 15.09
N LEU A 124 7.58 -2.92 14.46
CA LEU A 124 7.86 -4.33 14.79
C LEU A 124 8.59 -5.06 13.67
N ALA A 125 8.68 -4.49 12.50
CA ALA A 125 9.28 -5.10 11.31
C ALA A 125 10.02 -4.02 10.50
N PRO A 126 10.98 -4.40 9.63
CA PRO A 126 11.78 -3.43 8.87
C PRO A 126 11.01 -2.83 7.67
N LEU A 127 9.78 -2.41 7.89
CA LEU A 127 8.97 -1.69 6.91
C LEU A 127 9.35 -0.21 6.95
N ARG A 128 9.70 0.35 5.81
CA ARG A 128 9.98 1.78 5.68
C ARG A 128 8.76 2.51 5.15
N ILE A 129 8.31 3.50 5.89
CA ILE A 129 7.16 4.32 5.50
C ILE A 129 7.64 5.51 4.69
N ALA A 130 7.02 5.75 3.55
CA ALA A 130 7.34 6.90 2.71
C ALA A 130 6.90 8.20 3.41
N GLY A 131 7.76 9.20 3.38
CA GLY A 131 7.46 10.51 3.93
C GLY A 131 6.34 11.20 3.15
N LEU A 132 5.52 11.97 3.84
CA LEU A 132 4.43 12.73 3.21
C LEU A 132 4.86 14.12 2.74
N GLY A 133 6.15 14.43 2.86
CA GLY A 133 6.66 15.75 2.53
C GLY A 133 6.31 16.78 3.59
N ASP A 134 6.76 18.01 3.38
CA ASP A 134 6.47 19.10 4.30
C ASP A 134 5.00 19.48 4.22
N ALA A 135 4.41 19.70 5.39
CA ALA A 135 3.04 20.19 5.49
C ALA A 135 3.02 21.69 5.21
N LYS A 136 2.75 22.04 3.98
CA LYS A 136 2.58 23.43 3.57
C LYS A 136 1.20 23.67 3.01
#